data_dfabb77f523935298cea040b0a1c1831
#
_entry.id   dfabb77f523935298cea040b0a1c1831
#
_cell.length_a   1.000
_cell.length_b   1.000
_cell.length_c   1.000
_cell.angle_alpha   90.00
_cell.angle_beta   90.00
_cell.angle_gamma   90.00
#
_symmetry.space_group_name_H-M   'P 1'
#
loop_
_entity.id
_entity.type
_entity.pdbx_description
1 polymer ?
#
loop_
_entity_poly.entity_id
_entity_poly.type
_entity_poly.pdbx_seq_one_letter_code
_entity_poly.pdbx_strand_id
1 'polypeptide(L)'
;MNDYKIKSFDHCELYVGNAKQAAHYYQKCLGFQPIAYQGLETGNRKKVSYVLKQNQVWFVLSSPLIPGTKMGEHIDKHGDGVKDISFSVDNAENAWKTTTQNGAESVLKPTLIEDEKGEAIIATIKTYGDTTHSFIERSNYRGVFLPGYQVIDIDTIAEPTGLVHIDHVVGNQSKGQMDSVCNFYEKVFGWHRFWSVDDKDVSTEYSSLQSIVMTNDNEKIKMPINEPANGLKKSQIQEFIESYAGPGVQHISMSTRDIIETVTKLRNNGVEFLPTPKSYYEMLNNRVSEFEEDINILSKLGILVDCDENGYMLQIFTKPIQDRPTLFIEIIQRKGCQGFGKG
;
A
#
# COMPACT_ATOMS: atom_id res chain seq x y z
N MET A 1 -22.33 -14.56 8.11
CA MET A 1 -20.88 -14.78 8.27
C MET A 1 -20.34 -15.09 6.89
N ASN A 2 -19.25 -14.48 6.49
CA ASN A 2 -18.62 -14.80 5.22
C ASN A 2 -18.04 -16.22 5.27
N ASP A 3 -18.24 -17.00 4.21
CA ASP A 3 -17.71 -18.37 4.11
C ASP A 3 -16.20 -18.40 3.77
N TYR A 4 -15.48 -17.30 4.02
CA TYR A 4 -14.04 -17.16 3.84
C TYR A 4 -13.46 -16.18 4.85
N LYS A 5 -12.13 -16.26 5.07
CA LYS A 5 -11.39 -15.34 5.95
C LYS A 5 -10.24 -14.69 5.21
N ILE A 6 -10.16 -13.37 5.31
CA ILE A 6 -8.97 -12.61 4.92
C ILE A 6 -7.99 -12.66 6.09
N LYS A 7 -6.80 -13.22 5.85
CA LYS A 7 -5.77 -13.44 6.88
C LYS A 7 -4.89 -12.20 7.08
N SER A 8 -4.46 -11.60 5.95
CA SER A 8 -3.54 -10.46 5.91
C SER A 8 -3.50 -9.87 4.50
N PHE A 9 -2.84 -8.72 4.34
CA PHE A 9 -2.29 -8.36 3.04
C PHE A 9 -1.36 -9.48 2.59
N ASP A 10 -1.46 -9.87 1.30
CA ASP A 10 -0.57 -10.84 0.69
C ASP A 10 0.61 -10.12 0.02
N HIS A 11 0.31 -9.28 -0.93
CA HIS A 11 1.26 -8.41 -1.62
C HIS A 11 0.54 -7.24 -2.30
N CYS A 12 1.31 -6.22 -2.70
CA CYS A 12 0.85 -5.21 -3.65
C CYS A 12 1.57 -5.43 -4.99
N GLU A 13 0.81 -5.54 -6.09
CA GLU A 13 1.37 -5.54 -7.44
C GLU A 13 1.34 -4.11 -7.97
N LEU A 14 2.51 -3.63 -8.38
CA LEU A 14 2.69 -2.35 -9.03
C LEU A 14 2.96 -2.57 -10.52
N TYR A 15 2.19 -1.87 -11.36
CA TYR A 15 2.54 -1.74 -12.77
C TYR A 15 3.52 -0.59 -12.93
N VAL A 16 4.65 -0.87 -13.55
CA VAL A 16 5.76 0.08 -13.69
C VAL A 16 6.30 0.06 -15.12
N GLY A 17 6.80 1.20 -15.59
CA GLY A 17 7.33 1.33 -16.94
C GLY A 17 8.55 0.44 -17.20
N ASN A 18 9.38 0.19 -16.17
CA ASN A 18 10.55 -0.69 -16.24
C ASN A 18 10.73 -1.45 -14.93
N ALA A 19 10.21 -2.67 -14.87
CA ALA A 19 10.24 -3.47 -13.64
C ALA A 19 11.66 -3.80 -13.17
N LYS A 20 12.64 -3.94 -14.06
CA LYS A 20 14.03 -4.20 -13.69
C LYS A 20 14.66 -3.01 -12.95
N GLN A 21 14.45 -1.80 -13.46
CA GLN A 21 14.97 -0.57 -12.84
C GLN A 21 14.21 -0.25 -11.55
N ALA A 22 12.88 -0.39 -11.55
CA ALA A 22 12.07 -0.22 -10.36
C ALA A 22 12.50 -1.21 -9.26
N ALA A 23 12.66 -2.50 -9.58
CA ALA A 23 13.13 -3.50 -8.64
C ALA A 23 14.49 -3.13 -8.02
N HIS A 24 15.39 -2.55 -8.80
CA HIS A 24 16.68 -2.09 -8.31
C HIS A 24 16.54 -0.92 -7.31
N TYR A 25 15.65 0.04 -7.60
CA TYR A 25 15.34 1.14 -6.68
C TYR A 25 14.80 0.63 -5.34
N TYR A 26 13.79 -0.25 -5.36
CA TYR A 26 13.20 -0.81 -4.15
C TYR A 26 14.20 -1.63 -3.32
N GLN A 27 15.10 -2.35 -3.99
CA GLN A 27 16.19 -3.06 -3.31
C GLN A 27 17.16 -2.07 -2.69
N LYS A 28 17.74 -1.14 -3.49
CA LYS A 28 18.81 -0.26 -3.03
C LYS A 28 18.32 0.78 -2.02
N CYS A 29 17.18 1.41 -2.29
CA CYS A 29 16.71 2.51 -1.46
C CYS A 29 15.89 2.01 -0.25
N LEU A 30 15.00 1.05 -0.46
CA LEU A 30 14.10 0.57 0.59
C LEU A 30 14.58 -0.71 1.29
N GLY A 31 15.66 -1.35 0.84
CA GLY A 31 16.24 -2.53 1.46
C GLY A 31 15.45 -3.84 1.22
N PHE A 32 14.64 -3.90 0.16
CA PHE A 32 13.94 -5.12 -0.21
C PHE A 32 14.88 -6.15 -0.80
N GLN A 33 14.58 -7.44 -0.57
CA GLN A 33 15.33 -8.56 -1.10
C GLN A 33 14.60 -9.14 -2.32
N PRO A 34 15.30 -9.40 -3.44
CA PRO A 34 14.71 -10.08 -4.59
C PRO A 34 14.49 -11.55 -4.25
N ILE A 35 13.25 -12.05 -4.42
CA ILE A 35 12.86 -13.39 -4.02
C ILE A 35 12.54 -14.25 -5.22
N ALA A 36 11.77 -13.72 -6.18
CA ALA A 36 11.30 -14.48 -7.32
C ALA A 36 11.16 -13.63 -8.57
N TYR A 37 11.15 -14.30 -9.70
CA TYR A 37 11.07 -13.70 -11.03
C TYR A 37 10.15 -14.50 -11.92
N GLN A 38 9.43 -13.82 -12.77
CA GLN A 38 8.73 -14.39 -13.92
C GLN A 38 8.97 -13.47 -15.13
N GLY A 39 9.39 -14.06 -16.26
CA GLY A 39 9.68 -13.31 -17.49
C GLY A 39 10.14 -14.23 -18.61
N LEU A 40 10.99 -13.72 -19.48
CA LEU A 40 11.44 -14.46 -20.68
C LEU A 40 12.09 -15.80 -20.33
N GLU A 41 12.91 -15.81 -19.29
CA GLU A 41 13.67 -17.00 -18.85
C GLU A 41 12.76 -18.06 -18.23
N THR A 42 11.59 -17.66 -17.72
CA THR A 42 10.57 -18.58 -17.19
C THR A 42 9.45 -18.87 -18.19
N GLY A 43 9.63 -18.46 -19.47
CA GLY A 43 8.69 -18.70 -20.55
C GLY A 43 7.54 -17.67 -20.68
N ASN A 44 7.47 -16.65 -19.82
CA ASN A 44 6.49 -15.58 -19.97
C ASN A 44 6.97 -14.55 -21.00
N ARG A 45 6.28 -14.48 -22.15
CA ARG A 45 6.61 -13.59 -23.27
C ARG A 45 5.83 -12.27 -23.27
N LYS A 46 4.87 -12.11 -22.36
CA LYS A 46 3.95 -10.95 -22.34
C LYS A 46 4.29 -9.93 -21.25
N LYS A 47 4.71 -10.43 -20.09
CA LYS A 47 5.06 -9.58 -18.94
C LYS A 47 6.33 -10.11 -18.25
N VAL A 48 7.00 -9.20 -17.58
CA VAL A 48 8.04 -9.50 -16.59
C VAL A 48 7.56 -9.05 -15.23
N SER A 49 7.87 -9.85 -14.19
CA SER A 49 7.53 -9.51 -12.81
C SER A 49 8.68 -9.88 -11.88
N TYR A 50 9.09 -8.94 -11.03
CA TYR A 50 10.04 -9.13 -9.94
C TYR A 50 9.28 -9.14 -8.62
N VAL A 51 9.49 -10.16 -7.81
CA VAL A 51 8.93 -10.27 -6.46
C VAL A 51 9.99 -9.87 -5.46
N LEU A 52 9.69 -8.84 -4.69
CA LEU A 52 10.56 -8.29 -3.67
C LEU A 52 9.94 -8.46 -2.30
N LYS A 53 10.77 -8.73 -1.29
CA LYS A 53 10.31 -8.99 0.08
C LYS A 53 11.19 -8.31 1.10
N GLN A 54 10.56 -7.80 2.15
CA GLN A 54 11.23 -7.48 3.42
C GLN A 54 10.31 -7.89 4.58
N ASN A 55 10.70 -8.90 5.35
CA ASN A 55 9.86 -9.54 6.37
C ASN A 55 8.51 -10.00 5.80
N GLN A 56 7.39 -9.36 6.21
CA GLN A 56 6.03 -9.67 5.73
C GLN A 56 5.56 -8.70 4.64
N VAL A 57 6.38 -7.73 4.23
CA VAL A 57 6.07 -6.84 3.12
C VAL A 57 6.50 -7.49 1.81
N TRP A 58 5.54 -7.67 0.88
CA TRP A 58 5.80 -8.22 -0.43
C TRP A 58 5.32 -7.26 -1.51
N PHE A 59 6.18 -6.96 -2.48
CA PHE A 59 5.84 -6.21 -3.68
C PHE A 59 6.12 -7.04 -4.92
N VAL A 60 5.20 -6.93 -5.89
CA VAL A 60 5.38 -7.48 -7.24
C VAL A 60 5.47 -6.29 -8.19
N LEU A 61 6.61 -6.15 -8.87
CA LEU A 61 6.83 -5.08 -9.84
C LEU A 61 6.74 -5.67 -11.25
N SER A 62 5.73 -5.25 -12.01
CA SER A 62 5.41 -5.84 -13.31
C SER A 62 5.46 -4.82 -14.43
N SER A 63 6.06 -5.21 -15.57
CA SER A 63 6.10 -4.43 -16.81
C SER A 63 5.67 -5.27 -18.02
N PRO A 64 5.04 -4.68 -19.04
CA PRO A 64 4.77 -5.38 -20.29
C PRO A 64 6.06 -5.61 -21.06
N LEU A 65 6.17 -6.79 -21.72
CA LEU A 65 7.28 -7.13 -22.63
C LEU A 65 6.94 -6.85 -24.10
N ILE A 66 5.67 -6.62 -24.40
CA ILE A 66 5.18 -6.33 -25.75
C ILE A 66 4.29 -5.08 -25.72
N PRO A 67 4.27 -4.28 -26.80
CA PRO A 67 3.41 -3.10 -26.90
C PRO A 67 1.93 -3.47 -27.02
N GLY A 68 1.03 -2.48 -26.80
CA GLY A 68 -0.40 -2.62 -27.02
C GLY A 68 -1.11 -3.56 -26.05
N THR A 69 -0.59 -3.71 -24.83
CA THR A 69 -1.22 -4.50 -23.77
C THR A 69 -2.06 -3.64 -22.83
N LYS A 70 -3.06 -4.22 -22.18
CA LYS A 70 -3.82 -3.54 -21.12
C LYS A 70 -2.93 -3.02 -19.98
N MET A 71 -1.82 -3.69 -19.71
CA MET A 71 -0.82 -3.22 -18.74
C MET A 71 -0.13 -1.95 -19.25
N GLY A 72 0.26 -1.91 -20.53
CA GLY A 72 0.83 -0.72 -21.16
C GLY A 72 -0.15 0.45 -21.16
N GLU A 73 -1.42 0.23 -21.53
CA GLU A 73 -2.48 1.24 -21.47
C GLU A 73 -2.69 1.79 -20.05
N HIS A 74 -2.62 0.93 -19.04
CA HIS A 74 -2.70 1.35 -17.65
C HIS A 74 -1.52 2.25 -17.26
N ILE A 75 -0.29 1.87 -17.63
CA ILE A 75 0.92 2.65 -17.35
C ILE A 75 0.90 3.98 -18.11
N ASP A 76 0.47 3.99 -19.36
CA ASP A 76 0.32 5.23 -20.15
C ASP A 76 -0.64 6.21 -19.48
N LYS A 77 -1.75 5.71 -18.95
CA LYS A 77 -2.76 6.51 -18.27
C LYS A 77 -2.28 7.00 -16.90
N HIS A 78 -1.80 6.11 -16.06
CA HIS A 78 -1.58 6.36 -14.64
C HIS A 78 -0.12 6.62 -14.26
N GLY A 79 0.84 6.26 -15.12
CA GLY A 79 2.24 6.11 -14.73
C GLY A 79 2.46 4.88 -13.87
N ASP A 80 3.59 4.84 -13.18
CA ASP A 80 3.89 3.77 -12.23
C ASP A 80 2.97 3.90 -11.00
N GLY A 81 2.36 2.78 -10.59
CA GLY A 81 1.42 2.79 -9.47
C GLY A 81 0.92 1.41 -9.08
N VAL A 82 0.15 1.35 -8.00
CA VAL A 82 -0.43 0.10 -7.51
C VAL A 82 -1.60 -0.30 -8.40
N LYS A 83 -1.49 -1.47 -8.99
CA LYS A 83 -2.55 -2.10 -9.77
C LYS A 83 -3.44 -2.99 -8.92
N ASP A 84 -2.83 -3.78 -8.04
CA ASP A 84 -3.55 -4.78 -7.24
C ASP A 84 -3.11 -4.74 -5.78
N ILE A 85 -4.09 -4.83 -4.89
CA ILE A 85 -3.89 -5.05 -3.45
C ILE A 85 -4.40 -6.45 -3.16
N SER A 86 -3.49 -7.41 -3.05
CA SER A 86 -3.82 -8.82 -2.86
C SER A 86 -3.99 -9.17 -1.39
N PHE A 87 -4.97 -10.03 -1.12
CA PHE A 87 -5.24 -10.57 0.22
C PHE A 87 -4.97 -12.07 0.27
N SER A 88 -4.27 -12.50 1.31
CA SER A 88 -4.15 -13.92 1.66
C SER A 88 -5.47 -14.38 2.27
N VAL A 89 -6.08 -15.41 1.68
CA VAL A 89 -7.36 -15.97 2.12
C VAL A 89 -7.24 -17.46 2.43
N ASP A 90 -8.22 -18.00 3.13
CA ASP A 90 -8.35 -19.45 3.36
C ASP A 90 -9.06 -20.17 2.21
N ASN A 91 -9.93 -19.46 1.48
CA ASN A 91 -10.65 -19.98 0.32
C ASN A 91 -10.92 -18.89 -0.71
N ALA A 92 -10.21 -18.91 -1.83
CA ALA A 92 -10.29 -17.91 -2.88
C ALA A 92 -11.59 -18.02 -3.71
N GLU A 93 -12.11 -19.22 -3.88
CA GLU A 93 -13.39 -19.44 -4.59
C GLU A 93 -14.56 -18.86 -3.81
N ASN A 94 -14.64 -19.14 -2.51
CA ASN A 94 -15.69 -18.58 -1.66
C ASN A 94 -15.55 -17.06 -1.53
N ALA A 95 -14.33 -16.53 -1.43
CA ALA A 95 -14.10 -15.08 -1.40
C ALA A 95 -14.63 -14.41 -2.67
N TRP A 96 -14.28 -14.94 -3.84
CA TRP A 96 -14.75 -14.43 -5.12
C TRP A 96 -16.27 -14.56 -5.27
N LYS A 97 -16.84 -15.73 -4.93
CA LYS A 97 -18.28 -16.00 -5.03
C LYS A 97 -19.08 -15.05 -4.15
N THR A 98 -18.69 -14.89 -2.89
CA THR A 98 -19.36 -13.99 -1.95
C THR A 98 -19.28 -12.54 -2.41
N THR A 99 -18.10 -12.07 -2.78
CA THR A 99 -17.92 -10.67 -3.20
C THR A 99 -18.64 -10.35 -4.50
N THR A 100 -18.66 -11.27 -5.48
CA THR A 100 -19.39 -11.05 -6.74
C THR A 100 -20.89 -11.16 -6.56
N GLN A 101 -21.40 -12.04 -5.71
CA GLN A 101 -22.83 -12.09 -5.34
C GLN A 101 -23.28 -10.80 -4.65
N ASN A 102 -22.39 -10.17 -3.88
CA ASN A 102 -22.65 -8.90 -3.21
C ASN A 102 -22.44 -7.68 -4.13
N GLY A 103 -22.08 -7.89 -5.39
CA GLY A 103 -22.06 -6.86 -6.44
C GLY A 103 -20.68 -6.42 -6.93
N ALA A 104 -19.59 -7.09 -6.55
CA ALA A 104 -18.28 -6.82 -7.13
C ALA A 104 -18.22 -7.30 -8.60
N GLU A 105 -17.54 -6.52 -9.45
CA GLU A 105 -17.25 -6.93 -10.83
C GLU A 105 -16.05 -7.88 -10.86
N SER A 106 -16.23 -9.05 -11.47
CA SER A 106 -15.16 -10.06 -11.64
C SER A 106 -14.16 -9.63 -12.71
N VAL A 107 -12.88 -9.66 -12.39
CA VAL A 107 -11.76 -9.50 -13.32
C VAL A 107 -11.16 -10.86 -13.68
N LEU A 108 -10.94 -11.71 -12.69
CA LEU A 108 -10.48 -13.08 -12.85
C LEU A 108 -11.32 -14.00 -11.99
N LYS A 109 -11.98 -14.98 -12.62
CA LYS A 109 -12.66 -16.05 -11.88
C LYS A 109 -11.65 -16.91 -11.14
N PRO A 110 -12.05 -17.65 -10.09
CA PRO A 110 -11.16 -18.58 -9.41
C PRO A 110 -10.42 -19.47 -10.42
N THR A 111 -9.11 -19.32 -10.44
CA THR A 111 -8.22 -19.97 -11.40
C THR A 111 -7.16 -20.74 -10.64
N LEU A 112 -7.15 -22.04 -10.85
CA LEU A 112 -6.09 -22.91 -10.35
C LEU A 112 -4.83 -22.68 -11.20
N ILE A 113 -3.73 -22.44 -10.52
CA ILE A 113 -2.39 -22.41 -11.12
C ILE A 113 -1.52 -23.43 -10.38
N GLU A 114 -0.68 -24.15 -11.11
CA GLU A 114 0.11 -25.27 -10.55
C GLU A 114 1.48 -25.38 -11.20
N ASP A 115 2.42 -25.92 -10.46
CA ASP A 115 3.73 -26.38 -10.92
C ASP A 115 4.18 -27.58 -10.06
N GLU A 116 5.42 -28.03 -10.22
CA GLU A 116 6.01 -29.14 -9.47
C GLU A 116 6.04 -28.95 -7.94
N LYS A 117 5.84 -27.72 -7.44
CA LYS A 117 5.86 -27.37 -6.00
C LYS A 117 4.47 -27.29 -5.39
N GLY A 118 3.43 -27.56 -6.18
CA GLY A 118 2.05 -27.58 -5.73
C GLY A 118 1.15 -26.63 -6.49
N GLU A 119 0.06 -26.22 -5.85
CA GLU A 119 -1.02 -25.46 -6.45
C GLU A 119 -1.37 -24.21 -5.64
N ALA A 120 -1.89 -23.21 -6.33
CA ALA A 120 -2.51 -22.02 -5.74
C ALA A 120 -3.78 -21.66 -6.52
N ILE A 121 -4.73 -21.01 -5.86
CA ILE A 121 -5.93 -20.47 -6.48
C ILE A 121 -5.89 -18.95 -6.38
N ILE A 122 -6.13 -18.29 -7.50
CA ILE A 122 -6.20 -16.82 -7.59
C ILE A 122 -7.54 -16.42 -8.16
N ALA A 123 -8.18 -15.42 -7.56
CA ALA A 123 -9.36 -14.78 -8.11
C ALA A 123 -9.25 -13.27 -7.91
N THR A 124 -9.80 -12.46 -8.83
CA THR A 124 -9.63 -11.01 -8.81
C THR A 124 -10.95 -10.30 -9.09
N ILE A 125 -11.21 -9.23 -8.33
CA ILE A 125 -12.35 -8.34 -8.50
C ILE A 125 -11.87 -6.89 -8.70
N LYS A 126 -12.70 -6.06 -9.31
CA LYS A 126 -12.49 -4.61 -9.33
C LYS A 126 -12.84 -4.00 -7.97
N THR A 127 -12.15 -2.92 -7.65
CA THR A 127 -12.50 -2.04 -6.54
C THR A 127 -12.70 -0.61 -7.07
N TYR A 128 -11.99 0.39 -6.58
CA TYR A 128 -12.12 1.77 -7.04
C TYR A 128 -11.15 2.08 -8.19
N GLY A 129 -11.56 2.96 -9.09
CA GLY A 129 -10.77 3.34 -10.27
C GLY A 129 -10.39 2.12 -11.11
N ASP A 130 -9.10 2.03 -11.44
CA ASP A 130 -8.53 0.90 -12.16
C ASP A 130 -7.77 -0.08 -11.24
N THR A 131 -7.93 0.09 -9.91
CA THR A 131 -7.36 -0.80 -8.88
C THR A 131 -8.18 -2.07 -8.73
N THR A 132 -7.52 -3.17 -8.35
CA THR A 132 -8.15 -4.48 -8.15
C THR A 132 -7.78 -5.07 -6.79
N HIS A 133 -8.58 -6.04 -6.35
CA HIS A 133 -8.25 -6.93 -5.23
C HIS A 133 -8.17 -8.35 -5.72
N SER A 134 -7.04 -9.01 -5.41
CA SER A 134 -6.87 -10.43 -5.67
C SER A 134 -6.94 -11.24 -4.37
N PHE A 135 -7.62 -12.36 -4.43
CA PHE A 135 -7.70 -13.36 -3.36
C PHE A 135 -6.70 -14.47 -3.67
N ILE A 136 -5.73 -14.66 -2.77
CA ILE A 136 -4.63 -15.60 -2.94
C ILE A 136 -4.78 -16.73 -1.93
N GLU A 137 -5.05 -17.94 -2.44
CA GLU A 137 -5.06 -19.18 -1.68
C GLU A 137 -3.88 -20.04 -2.13
N ARG A 138 -2.88 -20.22 -1.25
CA ARG A 138 -1.65 -20.97 -1.55
C ARG A 138 -1.24 -21.91 -0.42
N SER A 139 -2.19 -22.45 0.33
CA SER A 139 -1.92 -23.40 1.42
C SER A 139 -1.22 -24.67 0.93
N ASN A 140 -1.47 -25.08 -0.31
CA ASN A 140 -0.94 -26.28 -0.95
C ASN A 140 0.29 -26.03 -1.82
N TYR A 141 0.85 -24.79 -1.77
CA TYR A 141 2.02 -24.43 -2.55
C TYR A 141 3.28 -24.33 -1.67
N ARG A 142 4.38 -24.95 -2.13
CA ARG A 142 5.68 -24.97 -1.43
C ARG A 142 6.78 -24.20 -2.16
N GLY A 143 6.44 -23.54 -3.27
CA GLY A 143 7.36 -22.70 -4.02
C GLY A 143 7.62 -21.35 -3.37
N VAL A 144 8.43 -20.52 -4.04
CA VAL A 144 8.95 -19.27 -3.49
C VAL A 144 7.90 -18.17 -3.40
N PHE A 145 6.93 -18.12 -4.31
CA PHE A 145 5.87 -17.09 -4.34
C PHE A 145 4.55 -17.67 -4.87
N LEU A 146 4.45 -17.91 -6.18
CA LEU A 146 3.30 -18.51 -6.86
C LEU A 146 3.81 -19.42 -7.98
N PRO A 147 3.01 -20.39 -8.45
CA PRO A 147 3.35 -21.21 -9.62
C PRO A 147 3.75 -20.36 -10.83
N GLY A 148 4.80 -20.80 -11.54
CA GLY A 148 5.38 -20.10 -12.68
C GLY A 148 6.42 -19.02 -12.33
N TYR A 149 6.66 -18.75 -11.05
CA TYR A 149 7.77 -17.92 -10.59
C TYR A 149 8.96 -18.79 -10.18
N GLN A 150 10.16 -18.33 -10.54
CA GLN A 150 11.41 -18.98 -10.16
C GLN A 150 12.18 -18.14 -9.15
N VAL A 151 12.96 -18.78 -8.30
CA VAL A 151 13.88 -18.10 -7.37
C VAL A 151 14.86 -17.24 -8.17
N ILE A 152 15.07 -16.02 -7.71
CA ILE A 152 16.16 -15.18 -8.21
C ILE A 152 17.42 -15.50 -7.41
N ASP A 153 18.48 -15.90 -8.11
CA ASP A 153 19.83 -16.02 -7.57
C ASP A 153 20.62 -14.74 -7.92
N ILE A 154 20.30 -13.67 -7.20
CA ILE A 154 20.98 -12.37 -7.35
C ILE A 154 21.44 -11.94 -5.97
N ASP A 155 22.69 -11.53 -5.86
CA ASP A 155 23.23 -10.93 -4.64
C ASP A 155 22.38 -9.73 -4.21
N THR A 156 22.10 -9.66 -2.92
CA THR A 156 21.38 -8.53 -2.34
C THR A 156 22.25 -7.28 -2.40
N ILE A 157 21.69 -6.18 -2.90
CA ILE A 157 22.44 -4.94 -3.11
C ILE A 157 22.33 -3.94 -1.96
N ALA A 158 21.49 -4.22 -0.97
CA ALA A 158 21.34 -3.43 0.23
C ALA A 158 20.82 -4.28 1.40
N GLU A 159 21.19 -3.88 2.61
CA GLU A 159 20.69 -4.49 3.83
C GLU A 159 19.23 -4.10 4.08
N PRO A 160 18.43 -4.98 4.73
CA PRO A 160 17.07 -4.65 5.15
C PRO A 160 17.05 -3.40 6.04
N THR A 161 16.08 -2.54 5.80
CA THR A 161 15.94 -1.27 6.52
C THR A 161 15.12 -1.37 7.80
N GLY A 162 14.44 -2.50 8.05
CA GLY A 162 13.67 -2.73 9.26
C GLY A 162 12.15 -2.71 9.06
N LEU A 163 11.67 -2.68 7.81
CA LEU A 163 10.24 -2.77 7.50
C LEU A 163 9.71 -4.16 7.84
N VAL A 164 8.52 -4.23 8.49
CA VAL A 164 8.00 -5.48 9.08
C VAL A 164 6.79 -6.01 8.32
N HIS A 165 5.71 -5.23 8.21
CA HIS A 165 4.48 -5.60 7.49
C HIS A 165 3.79 -4.36 6.90
N ILE A 166 2.85 -4.56 5.99
CA ILE A 166 1.97 -3.50 5.50
C ILE A 166 0.97 -3.20 6.62
N ASP A 167 1.02 -1.97 7.16
CA ASP A 167 0.10 -1.50 8.19
C ASP A 167 -1.26 -1.14 7.59
N HIS A 168 -1.24 -0.33 6.53
CA HIS A 168 -2.43 0.06 5.79
C HIS A 168 -2.10 0.49 4.35
N VAL A 169 -3.15 0.55 3.51
CA VAL A 169 -3.05 1.00 2.12
C VAL A 169 -4.14 2.03 1.86
N VAL A 170 -3.76 3.22 1.42
CA VAL A 170 -4.66 4.37 1.28
C VAL A 170 -5.09 4.56 -0.17
N GLY A 171 -6.41 4.65 -0.37
CA GLY A 171 -7.01 4.92 -1.67
C GLY A 171 -7.57 6.35 -1.76
N ASN A 172 -7.11 7.12 -2.75
CA ASN A 172 -7.67 8.43 -3.05
C ASN A 172 -8.84 8.33 -4.02
N GLN A 173 -9.89 9.07 -3.74
CA GLN A 173 -11.11 9.13 -4.53
C GLN A 173 -11.35 10.54 -5.06
N SER A 174 -12.09 10.64 -6.16
CA SER A 174 -12.63 11.92 -6.62
C SER A 174 -13.63 12.47 -5.61
N LYS A 175 -13.78 13.78 -5.58
CA LYS A 175 -14.69 14.46 -4.66
C LYS A 175 -16.11 13.89 -4.73
N GLY A 176 -16.70 13.59 -3.57
CA GLY A 176 -18.05 13.00 -3.44
C GLY A 176 -18.11 11.51 -3.71
N GLN A 177 -16.98 10.80 -3.85
CA GLN A 177 -16.95 9.35 -4.14
C GLN A 177 -16.53 8.50 -2.92
N MET A 178 -16.01 9.10 -1.88
CA MET A 178 -15.53 8.38 -0.69
C MET A 178 -16.61 7.49 -0.08
N ASP A 179 -17.79 8.03 0.19
CA ASP A 179 -18.90 7.25 0.77
C ASP A 179 -19.34 6.10 -0.14
N SER A 180 -19.37 6.30 -1.46
CA SER A 180 -19.68 5.25 -2.43
C SER A 180 -18.71 4.07 -2.33
N VAL A 181 -17.42 4.37 -2.18
CA VAL A 181 -16.36 3.36 -2.03
C VAL A 181 -16.43 2.69 -0.64
N CYS A 182 -16.68 3.45 0.42
CA CYS A 182 -16.90 2.85 1.75
C CYS A 182 -18.10 1.89 1.76
N ASN A 183 -19.22 2.30 1.17
CA ASN A 183 -20.42 1.46 1.01
C ASN A 183 -20.15 0.20 0.17
N PHE A 184 -19.25 0.30 -0.83
CA PHE A 184 -18.79 -0.88 -1.56
C PHE A 184 -18.09 -1.87 -0.62
N TYR A 185 -17.14 -1.43 0.22
CA TYR A 185 -16.46 -2.31 1.18
C TYR A 185 -17.42 -2.90 2.21
N GLU A 186 -18.36 -2.10 2.72
CA GLU A 186 -19.41 -2.58 3.66
C GLU A 186 -20.25 -3.67 3.00
N LYS A 187 -20.77 -3.42 1.79
CA LYS A 187 -21.67 -4.33 1.10
C LYS A 187 -20.95 -5.57 0.57
N VAL A 188 -19.80 -5.40 -0.08
CA VAL A 188 -19.11 -6.48 -0.81
C VAL A 188 -18.35 -7.39 0.13
N PHE A 189 -17.67 -6.82 1.11
CA PHE A 189 -16.81 -7.57 2.03
C PHE A 189 -17.39 -7.76 3.44
N GLY A 190 -18.45 -7.02 3.78
CA GLY A 190 -18.98 -6.97 5.15
C GLY A 190 -18.05 -6.20 6.11
N TRP A 191 -17.17 -5.35 5.58
CA TRP A 191 -16.27 -4.55 6.41
C TRP A 191 -17.03 -3.43 7.11
N HIS A 192 -16.39 -2.82 8.11
CA HIS A 192 -16.97 -1.70 8.87
C HIS A 192 -16.05 -0.49 8.86
N ARG A 193 -16.62 0.68 9.16
CA ARG A 193 -15.88 1.93 9.34
C ARG A 193 -15.20 1.89 10.69
N PHE A 194 -13.89 2.00 10.71
CA PHE A 194 -13.07 1.94 11.91
C PHE A 194 -12.81 3.33 12.51
N TRP A 195 -12.48 4.30 11.66
CA TRP A 195 -12.10 5.64 12.06
C TRP A 195 -12.41 6.63 10.95
N SER A 196 -12.74 7.89 11.31
CA SER A 196 -13.00 8.96 10.35
C SER A 196 -12.43 10.28 10.82
N VAL A 197 -11.99 11.10 9.86
CA VAL A 197 -11.60 12.50 10.04
C VAL A 197 -12.33 13.35 9.00
N ASP A 198 -12.86 14.48 9.41
CA ASP A 198 -13.52 15.44 8.54
C ASP A 198 -12.82 16.81 8.58
N ASP A 199 -13.32 17.78 7.79
CA ASP A 199 -12.78 19.13 7.68
C ASP A 199 -12.66 19.87 9.01
N LYS A 200 -13.42 19.48 10.02
CA LYS A 200 -13.41 20.14 11.33
C LYS A 200 -12.24 19.66 12.17
N ASP A 201 -11.79 18.44 11.94
CA ASP A 201 -10.70 17.80 12.66
C ASP A 201 -9.32 18.11 12.05
N VAL A 202 -9.27 18.32 10.71
CA VAL A 202 -8.04 18.66 9.98
C VAL A 202 -8.15 20.05 9.37
N SER A 203 -8.22 21.07 10.22
CA SER A 203 -8.15 22.46 9.77
C SER A 203 -6.70 22.94 9.72
N THR A 204 -5.99 22.59 8.67
CA THR A 204 -4.91 23.47 8.21
C THR A 204 -5.48 24.35 7.09
N GLU A 205 -5.18 25.66 7.09
CA GLU A 205 -5.61 26.59 6.03
C GLU A 205 -5.21 26.15 4.60
N TYR A 206 -4.47 25.04 4.48
CA TYR A 206 -3.74 24.66 3.27
C TYR A 206 -4.08 23.30 2.67
N SER A 207 -4.58 22.34 3.43
CA SER A 207 -5.03 21.06 2.87
C SER A 207 -6.19 20.51 3.69
N SER A 208 -7.36 20.49 3.10
CA SER A 208 -8.50 19.81 3.69
C SER A 208 -8.67 18.45 3.00
N LEU A 209 -8.83 17.41 3.78
CA LEU A 209 -9.16 16.08 3.34
C LEU A 209 -10.28 15.51 4.21
N GLN A 210 -11.04 14.60 3.62
CA GLN A 210 -11.95 13.71 4.34
C GLN A 210 -11.39 12.31 4.23
N SER A 211 -11.42 11.55 5.31
CA SER A 211 -10.91 10.18 5.36
C SER A 211 -11.80 9.30 6.20
N ILE A 212 -12.09 8.10 5.70
CA ILE A 212 -12.78 7.03 6.43
C ILE A 212 -11.93 5.78 6.29
N VAL A 213 -11.60 5.16 7.41
CA VAL A 213 -10.83 3.91 7.41
C VAL A 213 -11.79 2.72 7.39
N MET A 214 -11.70 1.92 6.33
CA MET A 214 -12.40 0.65 6.23
C MET A 214 -11.53 -0.47 6.78
N THR A 215 -12.14 -1.39 7.54
CA THR A 215 -11.42 -2.53 8.13
C THR A 215 -12.28 -3.79 8.12
N ASN A 216 -11.60 -4.93 8.14
CA ASN A 216 -12.23 -6.24 8.22
C ASN A 216 -12.51 -6.66 9.70
N ASP A 217 -13.22 -7.75 9.91
CA ASP A 217 -13.68 -8.21 11.25
C ASP A 217 -12.56 -8.34 12.29
N ASN A 218 -11.34 -8.70 11.89
CA ASN A 218 -10.19 -8.86 12.80
C ASN A 218 -9.27 -7.64 12.84
N GLU A 219 -9.64 -6.56 12.16
CA GLU A 219 -8.93 -5.26 12.06
C GLU A 219 -7.47 -5.33 11.60
N LYS A 220 -7.09 -6.44 10.93
CA LYS A 220 -5.75 -6.61 10.36
C LYS A 220 -5.57 -5.94 9.00
N ILE A 221 -6.67 -5.75 8.27
CA ILE A 221 -6.66 -5.00 7.02
C ILE A 221 -7.25 -3.64 7.29
N LYS A 222 -6.47 -2.61 7.08
CA LYS A 222 -6.90 -1.22 7.23
C LYS A 222 -6.70 -0.49 5.91
N MET A 223 -7.76 0.10 5.42
CA MET A 223 -7.76 0.82 4.14
C MET A 223 -8.44 2.19 4.32
N PRO A 224 -7.65 3.23 4.60
CA PRO A 224 -8.14 4.60 4.54
C PRO A 224 -8.59 4.97 3.13
N ILE A 225 -9.77 5.53 3.02
CA ILE A 225 -10.37 6.04 1.79
C ILE A 225 -10.49 7.55 1.93
N ASN A 226 -9.77 8.27 1.09
CA ASN A 226 -9.68 9.72 1.16
C ASN A 226 -10.40 10.39 -0.02
N GLU A 227 -10.98 11.56 0.21
CA GLU A 227 -11.41 12.46 -0.86
C GLU A 227 -10.99 13.91 -0.57
N PRO A 228 -10.92 14.77 -1.62
CA PRO A 228 -10.62 16.19 -1.42
C PRO A 228 -11.75 16.89 -0.70
N ALA A 229 -11.45 17.61 0.37
CA ALA A 229 -12.39 18.55 0.99
C ALA A 229 -12.23 19.98 0.42
N ASN A 230 -13.17 20.87 0.76
CA ASN A 230 -13.09 22.27 0.35
C ASN A 230 -12.00 22.98 1.16
N GLY A 231 -11.00 23.54 0.50
CA GLY A 231 -9.93 24.33 1.10
C GLY A 231 -9.56 25.55 0.27
N LEU A 232 -8.78 26.47 0.86
CA LEU A 232 -8.27 27.66 0.17
C LEU A 232 -7.22 27.34 -0.90
N LYS A 233 -6.56 26.19 -0.78
CA LYS A 233 -5.61 25.65 -1.77
C LYS A 233 -6.08 24.32 -2.29
N LYS A 234 -5.56 23.93 -3.46
CA LYS A 234 -5.78 22.64 -4.07
C LYS A 234 -5.28 21.54 -3.12
N SER A 235 -6.18 20.61 -2.79
CA SER A 235 -5.85 19.46 -1.94
C SER A 235 -4.80 18.56 -2.61
N GLN A 236 -3.89 17.99 -1.83
CA GLN A 236 -2.95 16.95 -2.31
C GLN A 236 -3.68 15.76 -2.94
N ILE A 237 -4.89 15.43 -2.45
CA ILE A 237 -5.71 14.37 -3.01
C ILE A 237 -6.20 14.73 -4.40
N GLN A 238 -6.62 15.99 -4.61
CA GLN A 238 -7.02 16.47 -5.93
C GLN A 238 -5.82 16.49 -6.91
N GLU A 239 -4.64 16.86 -6.45
CA GLU A 239 -3.41 16.80 -7.24
C GLU A 239 -3.08 15.37 -7.66
N PHE A 240 -3.20 14.41 -6.73
CA PHE A 240 -3.07 12.98 -7.03
C PHE A 240 -4.06 12.53 -8.11
N ILE A 241 -5.37 12.82 -7.94
CA ILE A 241 -6.43 12.41 -8.89
C ILE A 241 -6.15 12.92 -10.31
N GLU A 242 -5.68 14.16 -10.44
CA GLU A 242 -5.36 14.73 -11.74
C GLU A 242 -4.08 14.11 -12.34
N SER A 243 -3.05 13.92 -11.53
CA SER A 243 -1.76 13.39 -11.98
C SER A 243 -1.81 11.88 -12.28
N TYR A 244 -2.62 11.15 -11.53
CA TYR A 244 -2.88 9.72 -11.73
C TYR A 244 -3.97 9.46 -12.79
N ALA A 245 -4.68 10.49 -13.23
CA ALA A 245 -5.82 10.41 -14.14
C ALA A 245 -6.97 9.53 -13.59
N GLY A 246 -7.31 9.70 -12.31
CA GLY A 246 -8.42 9.02 -11.64
C GLY A 246 -8.11 8.54 -10.22
N PRO A 247 -9.05 7.83 -9.58
CA PRO A 247 -8.85 7.20 -8.29
C PRO A 247 -7.77 6.14 -8.32
N GLY A 248 -7.03 6.00 -7.21
CA GLY A 248 -5.96 5.02 -7.09
C GLY A 248 -5.33 5.00 -5.69
N VAL A 249 -4.30 4.16 -5.51
CA VAL A 249 -3.56 4.06 -4.25
C VAL A 249 -2.60 5.23 -4.11
N GLN A 250 -2.82 6.03 -3.05
CA GLN A 250 -1.98 7.18 -2.73
C GLN A 250 -0.68 6.76 -2.06
N HIS A 251 -0.77 5.93 -1.02
CA HIS A 251 0.40 5.44 -0.32
C HIS A 251 0.20 4.04 0.29
N ILE A 252 1.32 3.41 0.55
CA ILE A 252 1.42 2.16 1.31
C ILE A 252 2.18 2.48 2.58
N SER A 253 1.54 2.26 3.72
CA SER A 253 2.16 2.40 5.03
C SER A 253 2.80 1.09 5.46
N MET A 254 4.06 1.16 5.84
CA MET A 254 4.83 0.01 6.29
C MET A 254 5.29 0.22 7.73
N SER A 255 4.99 -0.76 8.58
CA SER A 255 5.37 -0.72 9.98
C SER A 255 6.86 -1.00 10.19
N THR A 256 7.40 -0.42 11.25
CA THR A 256 8.73 -0.75 11.78
C THR A 256 8.71 -0.87 13.30
N ARG A 257 9.74 -1.51 13.86
CA ARG A 257 9.94 -1.61 15.32
C ARG A 257 10.78 -0.46 15.87
N ASP A 258 11.59 0.17 15.03
CA ASP A 258 12.45 1.31 15.35
C ASP A 258 12.46 2.26 14.15
N ILE A 259 11.62 3.30 14.23
CA ILE A 259 11.48 4.26 13.14
C ILE A 259 12.73 5.14 12.98
N ILE A 260 13.45 5.42 14.07
CA ILE A 260 14.68 6.24 14.04
C ILE A 260 15.75 5.50 13.24
N GLU A 261 15.98 4.22 13.57
CA GLU A 261 16.93 3.38 12.83
C GLU A 261 16.50 3.21 11.37
N THR A 262 15.23 2.86 11.13
CA THR A 262 14.68 2.64 9.78
C THR A 262 14.81 3.89 8.91
N VAL A 263 14.37 5.06 9.38
CA VAL A 263 14.44 6.32 8.62
C VAL A 263 15.90 6.74 8.38
N THR A 264 16.78 6.50 9.36
CA THR A 264 18.22 6.76 9.18
C THR A 264 18.80 5.92 8.04
N LYS A 265 18.50 4.62 8.00
CA LYS A 265 18.93 3.72 6.91
C LYS A 265 18.36 4.15 5.57
N LEU A 266 17.06 4.46 5.52
CA LEU A 266 16.38 4.90 4.30
C LEU A 266 17.01 6.19 3.75
N ARG A 267 17.28 7.19 4.59
CA ARG A 267 17.96 8.42 4.19
C ARG A 267 19.37 8.17 3.68
N ASN A 268 20.14 7.30 4.35
CA ASN A 268 21.49 6.91 3.91
C ASN A 268 21.47 6.19 2.55
N ASN A 269 20.38 5.49 2.24
CA ASN A 269 20.16 4.83 0.95
C ASN A 269 19.64 5.78 -0.13
N GLY A 270 19.39 7.07 0.20
CA GLY A 270 18.95 8.09 -0.77
C GLY A 270 17.43 8.28 -0.85
N VAL A 271 16.65 7.73 0.08
CA VAL A 271 15.20 8.01 0.15
C VAL A 271 14.96 9.44 0.60
N GLU A 272 14.18 10.18 -0.17
CA GLU A 272 13.75 11.53 0.18
C GLU A 272 12.42 11.51 0.92
N PHE A 273 12.30 12.32 1.96
CA PHE A 273 11.08 12.47 2.76
C PHE A 273 10.52 13.89 2.64
N LEU A 274 9.22 14.01 2.88
CA LEU A 274 8.57 15.31 3.00
C LEU A 274 9.15 16.06 4.20
N PRO A 275 9.46 17.36 4.07
CA PRO A 275 10.01 18.15 5.16
C PRO A 275 8.94 18.48 6.19
N THR A 276 9.26 18.35 7.47
CA THR A 276 8.42 18.81 8.59
C THR A 276 8.94 20.16 9.10
N PRO A 277 8.10 21.19 9.22
CA PRO A 277 8.52 22.52 9.75
C PRO A 277 9.01 22.41 11.21
N LYS A 278 10.00 23.21 11.57
CA LYS A 278 10.49 23.27 12.97
C LYS A 278 9.41 23.67 13.97
N SER A 279 8.51 24.58 13.57
CA SER A 279 7.37 24.99 14.38
C SER A 279 6.46 23.85 14.82
N TYR A 280 6.40 22.74 14.05
CA TYR A 280 5.69 21.54 14.46
C TYR A 280 6.24 20.99 15.79
N TYR A 281 7.56 20.86 15.90
CA TYR A 281 8.21 20.30 17.10
C TYR A 281 8.18 21.25 18.29
N GLU A 282 8.19 22.58 18.06
CA GLU A 282 8.02 23.59 19.11
C GLU A 282 6.63 23.49 19.78
N MET A 283 5.62 23.08 19.02
CA MET A 283 4.25 22.92 19.53
C MET A 283 3.95 21.47 19.99
N LEU A 284 4.85 20.51 19.76
CA LEU A 284 4.58 19.11 20.00
C LEU A 284 4.23 18.80 21.46
N ASN A 285 4.94 19.39 22.41
CA ASN A 285 4.69 19.22 23.85
C ASN A 285 3.29 19.68 24.30
N ASN A 286 2.62 20.54 23.50
CA ASN A 286 1.25 20.99 23.77
C ASN A 286 0.20 20.04 23.15
N ARG A 287 0.61 19.16 22.22
CA ARG A 287 -0.27 18.26 21.47
C ARG A 287 -0.19 16.82 21.96
N VAL A 288 0.98 16.38 22.39
CA VAL A 288 1.26 15.00 22.84
C VAL A 288 1.86 15.07 24.25
N SER A 289 1.19 14.42 25.19
CA SER A 289 1.57 14.53 26.61
C SER A 289 2.81 13.73 26.98
N GLU A 290 2.99 12.55 26.38
CA GLU A 290 4.11 11.63 26.70
C GLU A 290 4.51 10.81 25.48
N PHE A 291 5.81 10.76 25.19
CA PHE A 291 6.47 9.86 24.25
C PHE A 291 7.94 9.67 24.68
N GLU A 292 8.55 8.56 24.29
CA GLU A 292 9.87 8.14 24.82
C GLU A 292 11.05 8.68 24.00
N GLU A 293 10.84 9.02 22.72
CA GLU A 293 11.90 9.37 21.78
C GLU A 293 12.40 10.81 22.00
N ASP A 294 13.69 11.05 21.75
CA ASP A 294 14.27 12.40 21.81
C ASP A 294 13.72 13.28 20.68
N ILE A 295 13.03 14.35 21.05
CA ILE A 295 12.43 15.33 20.14
C ILE A 295 13.45 15.95 19.17
N ASN A 296 14.71 16.09 19.58
CA ASN A 296 15.77 16.61 18.72
C ASN A 296 16.12 15.62 17.61
N ILE A 297 16.10 14.32 17.91
CA ILE A 297 16.30 13.26 16.92
C ILE A 297 15.11 13.21 15.97
N LEU A 298 13.88 13.24 16.50
CA LEU A 298 12.66 13.26 15.68
C LEU A 298 12.65 14.46 14.73
N SER A 299 12.97 15.65 15.26
CA SER A 299 13.03 16.90 14.47
C SER A 299 14.11 16.84 13.38
N LYS A 300 15.29 16.30 13.69
CA LYS A 300 16.38 16.13 12.71
C LYS A 300 15.99 15.18 11.57
N LEU A 301 15.24 14.12 11.88
CA LEU A 301 14.79 13.13 10.92
C LEU A 301 13.47 13.50 10.25
N GLY A 302 12.73 14.49 10.74
CA GLY A 302 11.43 14.90 10.20
C GLY A 302 10.28 13.97 10.59
N ILE A 303 10.43 13.20 11.68
CA ILE A 303 9.43 12.22 12.15
C ILE A 303 8.31 12.94 12.91
N LEU A 304 7.06 12.66 12.53
CA LEU A 304 5.86 13.17 13.18
C LEU A 304 5.45 12.27 14.36
N VAL A 305 4.80 12.87 15.35
CA VAL A 305 4.22 12.17 16.51
C VAL A 305 2.75 12.49 16.59
N ASP A 306 1.91 11.48 16.69
CA ASP A 306 0.48 11.61 16.94
C ASP A 306 0.07 10.68 18.07
N CYS A 307 -1.06 10.97 18.75
CA CYS A 307 -1.54 10.16 19.87
C CYS A 307 -3.06 9.99 19.83
N ASP A 308 -3.51 8.93 20.48
CA ASP A 308 -4.90 8.71 20.85
C ASP A 308 -4.97 8.30 22.34
N GLU A 309 -6.12 7.86 22.81
CA GLU A 309 -6.34 7.43 24.21
C GLU A 309 -5.54 6.19 24.61
N ASN A 310 -5.02 5.41 23.64
CA ASN A 310 -4.33 4.13 23.86
C ASN A 310 -2.80 4.27 23.79
N GLY A 311 -2.29 5.40 23.30
CA GLY A 311 -0.85 5.62 23.18
C GLY A 311 -0.49 6.60 22.09
N TYR A 312 0.69 6.43 21.52
CA TYR A 312 1.17 7.30 20.43
C TYR A 312 1.70 6.50 19.25
N MET A 313 1.88 7.18 18.15
CA MET A 313 2.53 6.64 16.97
C MET A 313 3.51 7.66 16.38
N LEU A 314 4.50 7.13 15.71
CA LEU A 314 5.51 7.87 14.98
C LEU A 314 5.33 7.58 13.48
N GLN A 315 5.39 8.60 12.65
CA GLN A 315 5.18 8.45 11.21
C GLN A 315 6.02 9.44 10.40
N ILE A 316 6.35 9.05 9.18
CA ILE A 316 7.01 9.92 8.21
C ILE A 316 6.65 9.48 6.80
N PHE A 317 6.56 10.43 5.88
CA PHE A 317 6.16 10.21 4.49
C PHE A 317 7.31 10.51 3.54
N THR A 318 7.54 9.62 2.59
CA THR A 318 8.49 9.90 1.50
C THR A 318 7.90 10.96 0.56
N LYS A 319 8.75 11.64 -0.21
CA LYS A 319 8.29 12.24 -1.46
C LYS A 319 7.74 11.15 -2.38
N PRO A 320 6.92 11.50 -3.39
CA PRO A 320 6.53 10.53 -4.41
C PRO A 320 7.75 9.77 -4.94
N ILE A 321 7.59 8.44 -5.09
CA ILE A 321 8.68 7.55 -5.51
C ILE A 321 8.83 7.46 -7.04
N GLN A 322 8.05 8.22 -7.77
CA GLN A 322 8.07 8.41 -9.21
C GLN A 322 7.90 9.91 -9.55
N ASP A 323 8.08 10.26 -10.85
CA ASP A 323 8.04 11.67 -11.30
C ASP A 323 6.66 12.31 -11.15
N ARG A 324 5.57 11.55 -11.38
CA ARG A 324 4.22 12.06 -11.11
C ARG A 324 4.01 12.16 -9.59
N PRO A 325 3.37 13.22 -9.07
CA PRO A 325 3.07 13.38 -7.65
C PRO A 325 1.91 12.45 -7.22
N THR A 326 2.17 11.15 -7.25
CA THR A 326 1.19 10.09 -7.02
C THR A 326 1.62 9.21 -5.85
N LEU A 327 2.09 7.97 -6.09
CA LEU A 327 2.40 7.02 -5.04
C LEU A 327 3.58 7.45 -4.18
N PHE A 328 3.42 7.40 -2.86
CA PHE A 328 4.50 7.53 -1.89
C PHE A 328 4.43 6.43 -0.82
N ILE A 329 5.41 6.39 0.05
CA ILE A 329 5.53 5.39 1.12
C ILE A 329 5.45 6.12 2.47
N GLU A 330 4.72 5.52 3.40
CA GLU A 330 4.71 5.91 4.80
C GLU A 330 5.50 4.89 5.62
N ILE A 331 6.29 5.36 6.57
CA ILE A 331 6.91 4.53 7.61
C ILE A 331 6.23 4.86 8.93
N ILE A 332 5.72 3.83 9.61
CA ILE A 332 4.96 3.99 10.84
C ILE A 332 5.48 3.08 11.95
N GLN A 333 5.53 3.62 13.17
CA GLN A 333 5.75 2.84 14.39
C GLN A 333 4.62 3.14 15.36
N ARG A 334 3.88 2.12 15.76
CA ARG A 334 2.78 2.23 16.72
C ARG A 334 3.22 1.81 18.12
N LYS A 335 2.95 2.67 19.09
CA LYS A 335 3.13 2.42 20.53
C LYS A 335 1.77 2.56 21.22
N GLY A 336 0.90 1.58 20.98
CA GLY A 336 -0.47 1.55 21.50
C GLY A 336 -1.50 2.23 20.61
N CYS A 337 -1.16 3.35 19.98
CA CYS A 337 -2.06 4.14 19.14
C CYS A 337 -2.62 3.35 17.95
N GLN A 338 -3.95 3.41 17.78
CA GLN A 338 -4.67 2.79 16.66
C GLN A 338 -5.10 3.80 15.59
N GLY A 339 -4.94 5.09 15.85
CA GLY A 339 -5.29 6.18 14.93
C GLY A 339 -4.42 6.21 13.65
N PHE A 340 -4.69 7.20 12.80
CA PHE A 340 -4.01 7.40 11.50
C PHE A 340 -3.35 8.78 11.39
N GLY A 341 -3.29 9.52 12.50
CA GLY A 341 -2.77 10.87 12.56
C GLY A 341 -3.76 11.92 12.07
N LYS A 342 -3.57 13.12 12.58
CA LYS A 342 -4.34 14.31 12.15
C LYS A 342 -3.50 15.22 11.25
N GLY A 343 -2.34 14.74 10.76
CA GLY A 343 -1.46 15.42 9.81
C GLY A 343 -0.39 16.27 10.47
#